data_19c2736d6fe3bb2cdfe8828c88861dac
#
_entry.id   19c2736d6fe3bb2cdfe8828c88861dac
#
_cell.length_a   1.000
_cell.length_b   1.000
_cell.length_c   1.000
_cell.angle_alpha   90.00
_cell.angle_beta   90.00
_cell.angle_gamma   90.00
#
_symmetry.space_group_name_H-M   'P 1'
#
loop_
_entity.id
_entity.type
_entity.pdbx_description
1 polymer ?
#
loop_
_entity_poly.entity_id
_entity_poly.type
_entity_poly.pdbx_seq_one_letter_code
_entity_poly.pdbx_strand_id
1 'polypeptide(L)'
;DGKLILTINANLESSSRTATVTIISHKVSKTIQITQNGSTNTAEEYHYQLPVIFHVFYKDANDPLQKVSSSRLSAILDKVNSLYKNKKNSVDMNLTFTLATTDKNGATLPNPGVEYIQWPESYPIDCDDFMNDESGKYVKYLWDPNSYINIMVYNFYSDPNFNFVTLGIAHIPFSTTGNNYLEGLSETKNSHLTLANLKFPLCVSINSLYINEESTPTEYTTVDVTVTLAHELGHYLGLHHVFAETTNGKCEDTDYCKDTKSYNKQEYDSYCDYIYENEEAKYTF
;
A
#
# COMPACT_ATOMS: atom_id res chain seq x y z
N ASP A 1 5.68 -27.55 37.16
CA ASP A 1 6.58 -27.76 36.02
C ASP A 1 6.75 -26.46 35.26
N GLY A 2 7.94 -25.83 35.42
CA GLY A 2 8.27 -24.59 34.75
C GLY A 2 8.72 -24.87 33.30
N LYS A 3 8.09 -24.20 32.30
CA LYS A 3 8.52 -24.23 30.92
C LYS A 3 9.29 -22.95 30.62
N LEU A 4 10.53 -23.07 30.12
CA LEU A 4 11.30 -21.96 29.59
C LEU A 4 11.10 -21.94 28.07
N ILE A 5 10.63 -20.81 27.54
CA ILE A 5 10.50 -20.59 26.11
C ILE A 5 11.60 -19.61 25.70
N LEU A 6 12.39 -19.99 24.70
CA LEU A 6 13.43 -19.15 24.11
C LEU A 6 12.97 -18.79 22.70
N THR A 7 12.89 -17.50 22.41
CA THR A 7 12.67 -16.99 21.06
C THR A 7 14.01 -16.57 20.47
N ILE A 8 14.34 -17.07 19.28
CA ILE A 8 15.61 -16.80 18.60
C ILE A 8 15.27 -16.20 17.22
N ASN A 9 15.80 -15.02 16.96
CA ASN A 9 15.64 -14.40 15.64
C ASN A 9 16.35 -15.23 14.55
N ALA A 10 15.87 -15.15 13.31
CA ALA A 10 16.48 -15.81 12.17
C ALA A 10 17.97 -15.43 12.04
N ASN A 11 18.80 -16.39 11.65
CA ASN A 11 20.19 -16.11 11.27
C ASN A 11 20.23 -15.82 9.77
N LEU A 12 20.37 -14.55 9.41
CA LEU A 12 20.42 -14.10 8.02
C LEU A 12 21.82 -14.16 7.40
N GLU A 13 22.84 -14.43 8.25
CA GLU A 13 24.22 -14.58 7.78
C GLU A 13 24.45 -15.96 7.16
N SER A 14 25.39 -16.07 6.22
CA SER A 14 25.76 -17.34 5.61
C SER A 14 26.53 -18.29 6.56
N SER A 15 27.07 -17.76 7.66
CA SER A 15 27.77 -18.53 8.68
C SER A 15 26.87 -18.95 9.84
N SER A 16 27.11 -20.14 10.40
CA SER A 16 26.42 -20.54 11.60
C SER A 16 26.85 -19.68 12.80
N ARG A 17 25.90 -19.43 13.70
CA ARG A 17 26.17 -18.77 14.99
C ARG A 17 25.77 -19.67 16.14
N THR A 18 26.48 -19.50 17.24
CA THR A 18 26.26 -20.31 18.45
C THR A 18 26.05 -19.38 19.65
N ALA A 19 25.07 -19.69 20.45
CA ALA A 19 24.82 -19.02 21.73
C ALA A 19 24.77 -20.06 22.87
N THR A 20 25.19 -19.65 24.06
CA THR A 20 25.13 -20.46 25.24
C THR A 20 24.12 -19.88 26.23
N VAL A 21 23.13 -20.68 26.60
CA VAL A 21 22.15 -20.31 27.62
C VAL A 21 22.41 -21.12 28.89
N THR A 22 22.65 -20.43 30.01
CA THR A 22 22.83 -21.08 31.30
C THR A 22 21.60 -20.81 32.17
N ILE A 23 20.95 -21.88 32.59
CA ILE A 23 19.81 -21.85 33.50
C ILE A 23 20.31 -22.16 34.89
N ILE A 24 20.10 -21.25 35.83
CA ILE A 24 20.53 -21.39 37.22
C ILE A 24 19.28 -21.42 38.10
N SER A 25 19.16 -22.49 38.92
CA SER A 25 18.13 -22.62 39.94
C SER A 25 18.77 -23.07 41.24
N HIS A 26 18.78 -22.20 42.24
CA HIS A 26 19.44 -22.42 43.53
C HIS A 26 20.93 -22.75 43.35
N LYS A 27 21.34 -23.99 43.67
CA LYS A 27 22.73 -24.47 43.59
C LYS A 27 23.00 -25.31 42.32
N VAL A 28 22.03 -25.41 41.44
CA VAL A 28 22.14 -26.21 40.21
C VAL A 28 22.14 -25.28 38.99
N SER A 29 23.12 -25.47 38.14
CA SER A 29 23.18 -24.81 36.85
C SER A 29 23.18 -25.82 35.70
N LYS A 30 22.50 -25.53 34.62
CA LYS A 30 22.53 -26.31 33.40
C LYS A 30 22.78 -25.37 32.21
N THR A 31 23.79 -25.71 31.46
CA THR A 31 24.15 -24.96 30.25
C THR A 31 23.65 -25.68 29.01
N ILE A 32 23.04 -24.96 28.13
CA ILE A 32 22.55 -25.42 26.79
C ILE A 32 23.25 -24.61 25.75
N GLN A 33 23.90 -25.29 24.81
CA GLN A 33 24.44 -24.67 23.62
C GLN A 33 23.38 -24.73 22.50
N ILE A 34 23.12 -23.60 21.90
CA ILE A 34 22.17 -23.46 20.76
C ILE A 34 23.00 -23.06 19.56
N THR A 35 23.01 -23.91 18.56
CA THR A 35 23.61 -23.58 17.24
C THR A 35 22.53 -23.32 16.24
N GLN A 36 22.60 -22.19 15.59
CA GLN A 36 21.73 -21.83 14.48
C GLN A 36 22.60 -21.82 13.21
N ASN A 37 22.29 -22.70 12.29
CA ASN A 37 23.00 -22.74 11.02
C ASN A 37 22.87 -21.41 10.31
N GLY A 38 23.91 -21.07 9.55
CA GLY A 38 23.82 -19.96 8.61
C GLY A 38 22.73 -20.24 7.57
N SER A 39 22.15 -19.18 7.05
CA SER A 39 21.28 -19.30 5.88
C SER A 39 22.11 -19.89 4.73
N THR A 40 21.81 -21.13 4.33
CA THR A 40 22.37 -21.72 3.10
C THR A 40 21.68 -21.17 1.86
N ASN A 41 20.75 -20.27 2.07
CA ASN A 41 20.10 -19.53 1.00
C ASN A 41 21.08 -18.46 0.50
N THR A 42 21.60 -18.64 -0.66
CA THR A 42 21.18 -17.75 -1.78
C THR A 42 19.68 -17.57 -1.57
N ALA A 43 19.28 -16.47 -0.91
CA ALA A 43 17.91 -16.25 -0.55
C ALA A 43 17.07 -16.57 -1.80
N GLU A 44 16.30 -17.66 -1.78
CA GLU A 44 15.10 -17.65 -2.59
C GLU A 44 14.35 -16.45 -2.04
N GLU A 45 14.41 -15.38 -2.81
CA GLU A 45 13.78 -14.12 -2.45
C GLU A 45 12.33 -14.46 -2.17
N TYR A 46 11.92 -14.29 -0.91
CA TYR A 46 10.58 -14.65 -0.51
C TYR A 46 9.60 -13.83 -1.34
N HIS A 47 8.75 -14.50 -2.09
CA HIS A 47 7.76 -13.84 -2.92
C HIS A 47 6.45 -13.70 -2.16
N TYR A 48 6.09 -12.47 -1.86
CA TYR A 48 4.84 -12.16 -1.14
C TYR A 48 3.63 -12.23 -2.07
N GLN A 49 2.59 -12.90 -1.62
CA GLN A 49 1.27 -12.86 -2.24
C GLN A 49 0.35 -12.03 -1.35
N LEU A 50 -0.15 -10.93 -1.87
CA LEU A 50 -0.96 -9.96 -1.14
C LEU A 50 -2.40 -10.01 -1.66
N PRO A 51 -3.33 -10.64 -0.94
CA PRO A 51 -4.73 -10.74 -1.35
C PRO A 51 -5.40 -9.36 -1.36
N VAL A 52 -6.11 -9.06 -2.45
CA VAL A 52 -6.81 -7.81 -2.70
C VAL A 52 -8.30 -8.06 -2.84
N ILE A 53 -9.10 -7.17 -2.25
CA ILE A 53 -10.54 -7.08 -2.47
C ILE A 53 -10.91 -5.67 -2.91
N PHE A 54 -11.60 -5.56 -4.05
CA PHE A 54 -12.19 -4.33 -4.53
C PHE A 54 -13.64 -4.21 -4.01
N HIS A 55 -13.93 -3.15 -3.28
CA HIS A 55 -15.27 -2.77 -2.85
C HIS A 55 -15.80 -1.72 -3.81
N VAL A 56 -16.67 -2.12 -4.73
CA VAL A 56 -17.23 -1.22 -5.76
C VAL A 56 -18.51 -0.61 -5.22
N PHE A 57 -18.46 0.69 -4.90
CA PHE A 57 -19.63 1.44 -4.44
C PHE A 57 -20.34 2.07 -5.63
N TYR A 58 -21.63 1.77 -5.79
CA TYR A 58 -22.44 2.27 -6.89
C TYR A 58 -23.81 2.76 -6.40
N LYS A 59 -24.36 3.73 -7.09
CA LYS A 59 -25.74 4.21 -6.92
C LYS A 59 -26.60 3.73 -8.08
N ASP A 60 -26.10 3.86 -9.33
CA ASP A 60 -26.72 3.34 -10.53
C ASP A 60 -25.97 2.08 -11.02
N ALA A 61 -26.69 0.95 -11.03
CA ALA A 61 -26.14 -0.33 -11.47
C ALA A 61 -25.91 -0.41 -13.00
N ASN A 62 -26.47 0.52 -13.76
CA ASN A 62 -26.33 0.58 -15.24
C ASN A 62 -25.20 1.49 -15.67
N ASP A 63 -24.65 2.30 -14.78
CA ASP A 63 -23.51 3.17 -15.06
C ASP A 63 -22.20 2.36 -14.89
N PRO A 64 -21.44 2.09 -15.96
CA PRO A 64 -20.20 1.32 -15.90
C PRO A 64 -19.06 2.06 -15.18
N LEU A 65 -19.15 3.38 -14.98
CA LEU A 65 -18.21 4.14 -14.18
C LEU A 65 -18.52 4.05 -12.67
N GLN A 66 -19.74 3.66 -12.31
CA GLN A 66 -20.11 3.37 -10.93
C GLN A 66 -19.97 1.88 -10.62
N LYS A 67 -20.63 1.03 -11.41
CA LYS A 67 -20.57 -0.44 -11.24
C LYS A 67 -19.50 -1.04 -12.15
N VAL A 68 -18.26 -0.74 -11.83
CA VAL A 68 -17.09 -1.20 -12.59
C VAL A 68 -17.06 -2.73 -12.65
N SER A 69 -16.81 -3.29 -13.84
CA SER A 69 -16.80 -4.73 -14.03
C SER A 69 -15.60 -5.41 -13.37
N SER A 70 -15.79 -6.63 -12.88
CA SER A 70 -14.72 -7.45 -12.29
C SER A 70 -13.59 -7.72 -13.29
N SER A 71 -13.92 -7.90 -14.57
CA SER A 71 -12.93 -8.11 -15.63
C SER A 71 -12.04 -6.87 -15.83
N ARG A 72 -12.60 -5.66 -15.69
CA ARG A 72 -11.82 -4.42 -15.77
C ARG A 72 -10.86 -4.31 -14.59
N LEU A 73 -11.34 -4.56 -13.37
CA LEU A 73 -10.52 -4.50 -12.15
C LEU A 73 -9.41 -5.55 -12.16
N SER A 74 -9.68 -6.75 -12.64
CA SER A 74 -8.66 -7.78 -12.85
C SER A 74 -7.58 -7.32 -13.83
N ALA A 75 -7.97 -6.74 -14.97
CA ALA A 75 -7.02 -6.27 -15.98
C ALA A 75 -6.13 -5.13 -15.46
N ILE A 76 -6.68 -4.22 -14.63
CA ILE A 76 -5.90 -3.18 -13.96
C ILE A 76 -4.88 -3.81 -13.00
N LEU A 77 -5.31 -4.76 -12.15
CA LEU A 77 -4.43 -5.40 -11.18
C LEU A 77 -3.29 -6.18 -11.85
N ASP A 78 -3.54 -6.83 -12.97
CA ASP A 78 -2.50 -7.51 -13.77
C ASP A 78 -1.44 -6.53 -14.27
N LYS A 79 -1.85 -5.34 -14.71
CA LYS A 79 -0.94 -4.27 -15.12
C LYS A 79 -0.17 -3.69 -13.94
N VAL A 80 -0.83 -3.44 -12.81
CA VAL A 80 -0.18 -3.03 -11.55
C VAL A 80 0.90 -4.02 -11.15
N ASN A 81 0.60 -5.33 -11.13
CA ASN A 81 1.57 -6.37 -10.87
C ASN A 81 2.78 -6.29 -11.81
N SER A 82 2.56 -5.86 -13.04
CA SER A 82 3.64 -5.67 -14.01
C SER A 82 4.55 -4.48 -13.67
N LEU A 83 4.02 -3.44 -13.02
CA LEU A 83 4.80 -2.28 -12.56
C LEU A 83 5.67 -2.62 -11.35
N TYR A 84 5.23 -3.54 -10.51
CA TYR A 84 5.97 -4.01 -9.32
C TYR A 84 7.02 -5.09 -9.63
N LYS A 85 7.16 -5.50 -10.88
CA LYS A 85 8.19 -6.45 -11.34
C LYS A 85 9.29 -5.73 -12.08
N ASN A 86 10.47 -6.36 -12.13
CA ASN A 86 11.62 -5.85 -12.85
C ASN A 86 11.31 -5.68 -14.35
N LYS A 87 10.86 -4.50 -14.69
CA LYS A 87 10.74 -4.02 -16.07
C LYS A 87 11.60 -2.77 -16.23
N LYS A 88 11.67 -2.25 -17.44
CA LYS A 88 12.44 -1.05 -17.75
C LYS A 88 12.16 0.05 -16.71
N ASN A 89 13.17 0.47 -15.94
CA ASN A 89 13.17 1.48 -14.90
C ASN A 89 12.43 1.11 -13.60
N SER A 90 12.19 -0.16 -13.30
CA SER A 90 11.69 -0.60 -11.99
C SER A 90 12.51 -1.77 -11.45
N VAL A 91 12.33 -2.08 -10.19
CA VAL A 91 12.90 -3.26 -9.53
C VAL A 91 11.80 -4.29 -9.29
N ASP A 92 12.18 -5.57 -9.21
CA ASP A 92 11.25 -6.60 -8.75
C ASP A 92 11.09 -6.46 -7.24
N MET A 93 9.89 -6.16 -6.80
CA MET A 93 9.54 -5.99 -5.39
C MET A 93 9.28 -7.33 -4.68
N ASN A 94 9.43 -8.46 -5.40
CA ASN A 94 9.15 -9.81 -4.89
C ASN A 94 7.75 -9.96 -4.27
N LEU A 95 6.77 -9.29 -4.85
CA LEU A 95 5.38 -9.36 -4.44
C LEU A 95 4.44 -9.51 -5.64
N THR A 96 3.28 -10.04 -5.39
CA THR A 96 2.17 -10.09 -6.34
C THR A 96 0.86 -9.82 -5.61
N PHE A 97 0.09 -8.88 -6.11
CA PHE A 97 -1.28 -8.66 -5.66
C PHE A 97 -2.18 -9.72 -6.30
N THR A 98 -2.94 -10.44 -5.50
CA THR A 98 -3.81 -11.53 -5.94
C THR A 98 -5.27 -11.24 -5.60
N LEU A 99 -6.19 -11.53 -6.52
CA LEU A 99 -7.61 -11.35 -6.25
C LEU A 99 -8.10 -12.35 -5.20
N ALA A 100 -8.86 -11.89 -4.21
CA ALA A 100 -9.54 -12.75 -3.25
C ALA A 100 -10.49 -13.68 -4.00
N THR A 101 -10.45 -14.98 -3.70
CA THR A 101 -11.33 -15.98 -4.33
C THR A 101 -12.49 -16.39 -3.45
N THR A 102 -12.39 -16.13 -2.17
CA THR A 102 -13.43 -16.44 -1.16
C THR A 102 -13.79 -15.18 -0.38
N ASP A 103 -15.03 -15.12 0.09
CA ASP A 103 -15.49 -14.06 0.98
C ASP A 103 -14.94 -14.26 2.42
N LYS A 104 -15.23 -13.29 3.29
CA LYS A 104 -14.84 -13.32 4.71
C LYS A 104 -15.39 -14.52 5.52
N ASN A 105 -16.33 -15.30 4.96
CA ASN A 105 -16.90 -16.50 5.56
C ASN A 105 -16.39 -17.77 4.88
N GLY A 106 -15.49 -17.67 3.89
CA GLY A 106 -14.94 -18.79 3.14
C GLY A 106 -15.79 -19.26 1.97
N ALA A 107 -16.89 -18.59 1.64
CA ALA A 107 -17.69 -18.91 0.45
C ALA A 107 -17.02 -18.35 -0.82
N THR A 108 -17.07 -19.12 -1.90
CA THR A 108 -16.50 -18.70 -3.20
C THR A 108 -17.19 -17.44 -3.70
N LEU A 109 -16.39 -16.42 -4.05
CA LEU A 109 -16.90 -15.18 -4.63
C LEU A 109 -17.40 -15.44 -6.06
N PRO A 110 -18.60 -14.96 -6.42
CA PRO A 110 -19.10 -15.04 -7.79
C PRO A 110 -18.24 -14.21 -8.77
N ASN A 111 -17.63 -13.14 -8.29
CA ASN A 111 -16.67 -12.31 -9.00
C ASN A 111 -15.38 -12.26 -8.18
N PRO A 112 -14.34 -13.02 -8.54
CA PRO A 112 -13.09 -13.03 -7.77
C PRO A 112 -12.56 -11.62 -7.54
N GLY A 113 -12.20 -11.32 -6.28
CA GLY A 113 -11.65 -10.06 -5.86
C GLY A 113 -12.60 -8.86 -5.88
N VAL A 114 -13.91 -9.04 -6.07
CA VAL A 114 -14.85 -7.93 -6.17
C VAL A 114 -16.11 -8.14 -5.31
N GLU A 115 -16.39 -7.17 -4.47
CA GLU A 115 -17.63 -7.01 -3.73
C GLU A 115 -18.39 -5.79 -4.25
N TYR A 116 -19.65 -5.97 -4.66
CA TYR A 116 -20.48 -4.85 -5.12
C TYR A 116 -21.38 -4.37 -4.00
N ILE A 117 -21.30 -3.07 -3.69
CA ILE A 117 -22.03 -2.45 -2.58
C ILE A 117 -22.88 -1.31 -3.13
N GLN A 118 -24.21 -1.44 -3.05
CA GLN A 118 -25.09 -0.35 -3.37
C GLN A 118 -24.96 0.74 -2.28
N TRP A 119 -24.50 1.94 -2.69
CA TRP A 119 -24.23 3.01 -1.76
C TRP A 119 -25.52 3.61 -1.22
N PRO A 120 -25.71 3.68 0.12
CA PRO A 120 -26.97 4.13 0.70
C PRO A 120 -27.13 5.65 0.78
N GLU A 121 -26.04 6.40 0.69
CA GLU A 121 -25.99 7.85 0.92
C GLU A 121 -25.88 8.65 -0.39
N SER A 122 -25.51 9.93 -0.30
CA SER A 122 -25.29 10.80 -1.45
C SER A 122 -24.13 10.27 -2.33
N TYR A 123 -24.24 10.46 -3.64
CA TYR A 123 -23.26 10.04 -4.61
C TYR A 123 -23.12 11.14 -5.70
N PRO A 124 -21.93 11.48 -6.17
CA PRO A 124 -20.61 10.91 -5.84
C PRO A 124 -20.22 11.10 -4.37
N ILE A 125 -19.17 10.38 -3.93
CA ILE A 125 -18.71 10.35 -2.54
C ILE A 125 -17.50 11.28 -2.40
N ASP A 126 -17.50 12.13 -1.38
CA ASP A 126 -16.32 12.89 -1.01
C ASP A 126 -15.24 11.93 -0.46
N CYS A 127 -14.09 11.88 -1.15
CA CYS A 127 -13.04 10.93 -0.79
C CYS A 127 -12.31 11.33 0.48
N ASP A 128 -12.16 12.62 0.76
CA ASP A 128 -11.52 13.10 1.99
C ASP A 128 -12.41 12.81 3.19
N ASP A 129 -13.72 13.08 3.09
CA ASP A 129 -14.68 12.73 4.14
C ASP A 129 -14.75 11.22 4.37
N PHE A 130 -14.71 10.42 3.30
CA PHE A 130 -14.74 8.96 3.42
C PHE A 130 -13.49 8.42 4.10
N MET A 131 -12.32 8.87 3.67
CA MET A 131 -11.04 8.35 4.16
C MET A 131 -10.72 8.86 5.58
N ASN A 132 -11.03 10.10 5.90
CA ASN A 132 -10.67 10.73 7.16
C ASN A 132 -11.77 10.67 8.24
N ASP A 133 -12.89 9.98 8.01
CA ASP A 133 -13.92 9.81 9.03
C ASP A 133 -13.44 8.92 10.19
N GLU A 134 -13.11 9.54 11.31
CA GLU A 134 -12.67 8.86 12.54
C GLU A 134 -13.82 8.37 13.43
N SER A 135 -15.07 8.47 12.97
CA SER A 135 -16.24 7.98 13.74
C SER A 135 -16.36 6.44 13.72
N GLY A 136 -15.62 5.78 12.83
CA GLY A 136 -15.74 4.34 12.57
C GLY A 136 -16.88 3.96 11.64
N LYS A 137 -17.63 4.94 11.11
CA LYS A 137 -18.80 4.75 10.25
C LYS A 137 -18.51 3.85 9.03
N TYR A 138 -17.33 4.00 8.43
CA TYR A 138 -16.95 3.33 7.20
C TYR A 138 -16.11 2.08 7.40
N VAL A 139 -15.64 1.82 8.63
CA VAL A 139 -14.88 0.60 8.98
C VAL A 139 -15.65 -0.68 8.67
N LYS A 140 -16.97 -0.64 8.72
CA LYS A 140 -17.88 -1.76 8.40
C LYS A 140 -17.73 -2.31 6.98
N TYR A 141 -17.18 -1.53 6.05
CA TYR A 141 -16.97 -1.93 4.66
C TYR A 141 -15.65 -2.68 4.46
N LEU A 142 -14.76 -2.64 5.44
CA LEU A 142 -13.50 -3.37 5.35
C LEU A 142 -13.70 -4.88 5.56
N TRP A 143 -12.93 -5.64 4.82
CA TRP A 143 -12.58 -7.00 5.19
C TRP A 143 -11.37 -6.95 6.13
N ASP A 144 -11.03 -8.07 6.77
CA ASP A 144 -9.91 -8.15 7.72
C ASP A 144 -8.62 -7.56 7.13
N PRO A 145 -8.12 -6.43 7.66
CA PRO A 145 -6.95 -5.74 7.10
C PRO A 145 -5.63 -6.50 7.28
N ASN A 146 -5.62 -7.57 8.10
CA ASN A 146 -4.45 -8.43 8.24
C ASN A 146 -4.38 -9.50 7.14
N SER A 147 -5.47 -9.71 6.43
CA SER A 147 -5.61 -10.76 5.41
C SER A 147 -5.82 -10.20 4.01
N TYR A 148 -6.32 -8.98 3.89
CA TYR A 148 -6.70 -8.37 2.61
C TYR A 148 -6.29 -6.91 2.53
N ILE A 149 -5.80 -6.50 1.37
CA ILE A 149 -5.74 -5.09 0.99
C ILE A 149 -7.13 -4.70 0.48
N ASN A 150 -7.77 -3.77 1.19
CA ASN A 150 -9.08 -3.24 0.83
C ASN A 150 -8.92 -2.07 -0.13
N ILE A 151 -9.51 -2.16 -1.33
CA ILE A 151 -9.50 -1.09 -2.34
C ILE A 151 -10.94 -0.67 -2.60
N MET A 152 -11.25 0.59 -2.31
CA MET A 152 -12.55 1.20 -2.57
C MET A 152 -12.58 1.82 -3.96
N VAL A 153 -13.65 1.57 -4.71
CA VAL A 153 -13.81 2.03 -6.10
C VAL A 153 -15.13 2.75 -6.21
N TYR A 154 -15.09 4.07 -6.42
CA TYR A 154 -16.29 4.91 -6.51
C TYR A 154 -16.00 6.22 -7.23
N ASN A 155 -17.04 6.93 -7.70
CA ASN A 155 -16.86 8.28 -8.24
C ASN A 155 -16.56 9.24 -7.10
N PHE A 156 -15.42 9.91 -7.17
CA PHE A 156 -15.07 10.96 -6.20
C PHE A 156 -15.87 12.23 -6.52
N TYR A 157 -16.36 12.86 -5.46
CA TYR A 157 -16.92 14.20 -5.58
C TYR A 157 -15.80 15.19 -5.95
N SER A 158 -16.06 16.03 -6.94
CA SER A 158 -15.15 17.12 -7.32
C SER A 158 -15.87 18.43 -7.09
N ASP A 159 -15.30 19.32 -6.30
CA ASP A 159 -15.81 20.67 -6.12
C ASP A 159 -15.53 21.47 -7.41
N PRO A 160 -16.55 22.01 -8.09
CA PRO A 160 -16.38 22.76 -9.33
C PRO A 160 -15.58 24.07 -9.19
N ASN A 161 -15.32 24.51 -7.95
CA ASN A 161 -14.49 25.68 -7.69
C ASN A 161 -12.99 25.37 -7.66
N PHE A 162 -12.59 24.10 -7.68
CA PHE A 162 -11.19 23.69 -7.70
C PHE A 162 -10.82 23.05 -9.04
N ASN A 163 -9.67 23.43 -9.57
CA ASN A 163 -9.15 22.96 -10.86
C ASN A 163 -8.26 21.70 -10.73
N PHE A 164 -8.34 20.98 -9.63
CA PHE A 164 -7.59 19.74 -9.46
C PHE A 164 -8.54 18.56 -9.27
N VAL A 165 -8.07 17.39 -9.66
CA VAL A 165 -8.83 16.14 -9.56
C VAL A 165 -8.01 15.16 -8.73
N THR A 166 -8.64 14.59 -7.71
CA THR A 166 -8.08 13.48 -6.95
C THR A 166 -8.37 12.18 -7.69
N LEU A 167 -7.30 11.45 -8.06
CA LEU A 167 -7.39 10.19 -8.79
C LEU A 167 -7.42 8.99 -7.85
N GLY A 168 -6.66 9.07 -6.75
CA GLY A 168 -6.58 8.07 -5.71
C GLY A 168 -6.20 8.71 -4.38
N ILE A 169 -6.35 7.93 -3.32
CA ILE A 169 -5.92 8.28 -1.96
C ILE A 169 -5.72 6.99 -1.17
N ALA A 170 -4.67 6.92 -0.37
CA ALA A 170 -4.38 5.76 0.44
C ALA A 170 -4.00 6.13 1.88
N HIS A 171 -4.29 5.25 2.80
CA HIS A 171 -3.73 5.33 4.14
C HIS A 171 -2.31 4.75 4.16
N ILE A 172 -1.42 5.43 4.85
CA ILE A 172 -0.12 4.89 5.24
C ILE A 172 -0.35 3.87 6.38
N PRO A 173 0.33 2.72 6.38
CA PRO A 173 0.13 1.69 7.39
C PRO A 173 0.66 2.13 8.76
N PHE A 174 0.30 1.37 9.79
CA PHE A 174 0.88 1.53 11.11
C PHE A 174 2.16 0.70 11.26
N SER A 175 3.10 1.21 12.05
CA SER A 175 4.28 0.46 12.50
C SER A 175 4.08 -0.03 13.93
N THR A 176 4.49 -1.25 14.22
CA THR A 176 4.51 -1.75 15.60
C THR A 176 5.69 -1.14 16.36
N THR A 177 5.49 -0.93 17.66
CA THR A 177 6.57 -0.47 18.55
C THR A 177 7.67 -1.53 18.70
N GLY A 178 8.91 -1.09 18.97
CA GLY A 178 10.04 -1.97 19.25
C GLY A 178 10.92 -2.22 18.03
N ASN A 179 11.49 -3.43 17.93
CA ASN A 179 12.52 -3.75 16.91
C ASN A 179 12.02 -3.72 15.45
N ASN A 180 10.71 -3.74 15.26
CA ASN A 180 10.08 -3.69 13.95
C ASN A 180 9.51 -2.29 13.62
N TYR A 181 9.87 -1.29 14.40
CA TYR A 181 9.48 0.09 14.12
C TYR A 181 10.07 0.58 12.80
N LEU A 182 9.23 1.16 11.97
CA LEU A 182 9.62 1.82 10.72
C LEU A 182 9.41 3.32 10.89
N GLU A 183 10.47 4.08 10.70
CA GLU A 183 10.44 5.55 10.75
C GLU A 183 9.46 6.10 9.71
N GLY A 184 8.76 7.17 10.06
CA GLY A 184 7.75 7.79 9.18
C GLY A 184 6.36 7.21 9.32
N LEU A 185 6.19 6.08 9.95
CA LEU A 185 4.87 5.47 10.17
C LEU A 185 4.32 5.78 11.56
N SER A 186 3.00 5.88 11.67
CA SER A 186 2.33 6.02 12.97
C SER A 186 2.48 4.76 13.80
N GLU A 187 2.81 4.91 15.09
CA GLU A 187 2.98 3.76 15.97
C GLU A 187 1.65 3.15 16.42
N THR A 188 1.63 1.82 16.51
CA THR A 188 0.56 1.08 17.16
C THR A 188 1.13 0.03 18.14
N LYS A 189 0.41 -0.16 19.23
CA LYS A 189 0.71 -1.26 20.18
C LYS A 189 0.09 -2.59 19.75
N ASN A 190 -0.80 -2.55 18.76
CA ASN A 190 -1.50 -3.72 18.27
C ASN A 190 -0.67 -4.39 17.18
N SER A 191 -0.13 -5.57 17.46
CA SER A 191 0.57 -6.39 16.45
C SER A 191 -0.39 -7.02 15.44
N HIS A 192 -1.69 -6.93 15.67
CA HIS A 192 -2.76 -7.44 14.83
C HIS A 192 -3.95 -6.47 14.93
N LEU A 193 -4.32 -5.85 13.80
CA LEU A 193 -5.40 -4.90 13.76
C LEU A 193 -6.73 -5.65 13.60
N THR A 194 -7.69 -5.34 14.45
CA THR A 194 -9.08 -5.76 14.27
C THR A 194 -9.91 -4.58 13.81
N LEU A 195 -11.06 -4.80 13.18
CA LEU A 195 -11.97 -3.73 12.80
C LEU A 195 -12.38 -2.86 14.00
N ALA A 196 -12.41 -3.42 15.21
CA ALA A 196 -12.70 -2.68 16.44
C ALA A 196 -11.55 -1.76 16.89
N ASN A 197 -10.34 -1.94 16.39
CA ASN A 197 -9.20 -1.06 16.68
C ASN A 197 -9.13 0.12 15.72
N LEU A 198 -9.87 0.09 14.60
CA LEU A 198 -9.85 1.12 13.59
C LEU A 198 -10.93 2.16 13.85
N LYS A 199 -10.56 3.41 13.68
CA LYS A 199 -11.49 4.55 13.71
C LYS A 199 -11.89 4.99 12.30
N PHE A 200 -11.04 4.73 11.31
CA PHE A 200 -11.21 5.10 9.91
C PHE A 200 -11.03 3.86 9.01
N PRO A 201 -11.50 3.90 7.77
CA PRO A 201 -11.41 2.76 6.87
C PRO A 201 -9.98 2.62 6.29
N LEU A 202 -9.11 1.91 7.00
CA LEU A 202 -7.73 1.67 6.55
C LEU A 202 -7.72 0.95 5.18
N CYS A 203 -7.61 1.70 4.10
CA CYS A 203 -7.77 1.23 2.73
C CYS A 203 -7.06 2.11 1.70
N VAL A 204 -7.15 1.70 0.45
CA VAL A 204 -6.90 2.48 -0.75
C VAL A 204 -8.25 2.87 -1.35
N SER A 205 -8.38 4.07 -1.90
CA SER A 205 -9.55 4.50 -2.70
C SER A 205 -9.08 4.98 -4.08
N ILE A 206 -9.79 4.60 -5.14
CA ILE A 206 -9.54 5.08 -6.51
C ILE A 206 -10.80 5.66 -7.13
N ASN A 207 -10.62 6.74 -7.89
CA ASN A 207 -11.71 7.45 -8.56
C ASN A 207 -12.13 6.69 -9.81
N SER A 208 -13.31 6.08 -9.76
CA SER A 208 -13.82 5.25 -10.86
C SER A 208 -14.22 6.05 -12.10
N LEU A 209 -14.32 7.38 -12.04
CA LEU A 209 -14.50 8.22 -13.22
C LEU A 209 -13.37 8.04 -14.24
N TYR A 210 -12.17 7.71 -13.77
CA TYR A 210 -10.95 7.51 -14.57
C TYR A 210 -10.62 6.02 -14.79
N ILE A 211 -11.54 5.12 -14.47
CA ILE A 211 -11.28 3.68 -14.47
C ILE A 211 -10.87 3.13 -15.85
N ASN A 212 -11.21 3.82 -16.92
CA ASN A 212 -10.88 3.44 -18.29
C ASN A 212 -9.70 4.22 -18.89
N GLU A 213 -9.14 5.15 -18.13
CA GLU A 213 -8.01 5.96 -18.60
C GLU A 213 -6.70 5.19 -18.41
N GLU A 214 -5.99 4.98 -19.49
CA GLU A 214 -4.71 4.27 -19.52
C GLU A 214 -3.80 4.85 -20.62
N SER A 215 -2.52 4.95 -20.29
CA SER A 215 -1.47 5.25 -21.26
C SER A 215 -1.26 4.10 -22.24
N THR A 216 -1.02 4.43 -23.48
CA THR A 216 -0.62 3.48 -24.53
C THR A 216 0.83 3.71 -24.94
N PRO A 217 1.46 2.84 -25.73
CA PRO A 217 2.80 3.09 -26.26
C PRO A 217 2.96 4.37 -27.08
N THR A 218 1.85 4.90 -27.58
CA THR A 218 1.82 6.08 -28.48
C THR A 218 1.12 7.30 -27.87
N GLU A 219 0.42 7.12 -26.76
CA GLU A 219 -0.34 8.19 -26.12
C GLU A 219 -0.19 8.09 -24.60
N TYR A 220 0.29 9.15 -23.99
CA TYR A 220 0.45 9.27 -22.54
C TYR A 220 -0.74 10.02 -21.95
N THR A 221 -1.25 9.53 -20.82
CA THR A 221 -2.24 10.26 -20.01
C THR A 221 -1.74 10.40 -18.57
N THR A 222 -1.95 11.57 -17.99
CA THR A 222 -1.61 11.86 -16.58
C THR A 222 -2.61 11.26 -15.59
N VAL A 223 -3.75 10.76 -16.09
CA VAL A 223 -4.84 10.18 -15.28
C VAL A 223 -4.93 8.65 -15.43
N ASP A 224 -3.80 8.01 -15.72
CA ASP A 224 -3.69 6.54 -15.89
C ASP A 224 -4.06 5.81 -14.60
N VAL A 225 -5.13 5.03 -14.64
CA VAL A 225 -5.65 4.29 -13.47
C VAL A 225 -4.69 3.23 -12.96
N THR A 226 -3.90 2.62 -13.85
CA THR A 226 -2.92 1.59 -13.45
C THR A 226 -1.79 2.23 -12.64
N VAL A 227 -1.30 3.38 -13.10
CA VAL A 227 -0.27 4.16 -12.40
C VAL A 227 -0.81 4.69 -11.08
N THR A 228 -2.04 5.23 -11.09
CA THR A 228 -2.71 5.70 -9.88
C THR A 228 -2.81 4.58 -8.85
N LEU A 229 -3.38 3.43 -9.21
CA LEU A 229 -3.52 2.32 -8.25
C LEU A 229 -2.16 1.80 -7.76
N ALA A 230 -1.16 1.71 -8.63
CA ALA A 230 0.18 1.33 -8.22
C ALA A 230 0.78 2.32 -7.21
N HIS A 231 0.60 3.62 -7.42
CA HIS A 231 1.04 4.69 -6.52
C HIS A 231 0.37 4.56 -5.13
N GLU A 232 -0.95 4.45 -5.10
CA GLU A 232 -1.71 4.33 -3.86
C GLU A 232 -1.39 3.04 -3.08
N LEU A 233 -1.15 1.94 -3.79
CA LEU A 233 -0.67 0.70 -3.16
C LEU A 233 0.74 0.87 -2.59
N GLY A 234 1.61 1.68 -3.20
CA GLY A 234 2.90 2.05 -2.64
C GLY A 234 2.75 2.74 -1.29
N HIS A 235 1.85 3.72 -1.17
CA HIS A 235 1.53 4.36 0.09
C HIS A 235 0.97 3.37 1.12
N TYR A 236 0.03 2.52 0.71
CA TYR A 236 -0.54 1.50 1.59
C TYR A 236 0.51 0.49 2.10
N LEU A 237 1.59 0.28 1.37
CA LEU A 237 2.74 -0.54 1.77
C LEU A 237 3.81 0.24 2.58
N GLY A 238 3.62 1.53 2.81
CA GLY A 238 4.46 2.36 3.67
C GLY A 238 5.42 3.30 2.96
N LEU A 239 5.31 3.46 1.65
CA LEU A 239 6.13 4.41 0.90
C LEU A 239 5.55 5.83 1.01
N HIS A 240 6.40 6.79 1.31
CA HIS A 240 6.10 8.21 1.24
C HIS A 240 6.51 8.78 -0.12
N HIS A 241 6.04 10.00 -0.42
CA HIS A 241 6.53 10.71 -1.59
C HIS A 241 8.02 11.02 -1.47
N VAL A 242 8.76 10.83 -2.56
CA VAL A 242 10.21 11.13 -2.61
C VAL A 242 10.53 12.63 -2.59
N PHE A 243 9.52 13.48 -2.71
CA PHE A 243 9.65 14.92 -2.68
C PHE A 243 9.17 15.51 -1.35
N ALA A 244 9.79 16.62 -0.93
CA ALA A 244 9.35 17.33 0.26
C ALA A 244 8.01 18.03 -0.01
N GLU A 245 7.02 17.74 0.81
CA GLU A 245 5.68 18.36 0.77
C GLU A 245 5.60 19.64 1.60
N THR A 246 6.74 20.16 2.04
CA THR A 246 6.79 21.34 2.87
C THR A 246 6.61 22.62 2.04
N THR A 247 5.73 23.50 2.51
CA THR A 247 5.46 24.81 1.89
C THR A 247 6.54 25.87 2.16
N ASN A 248 7.64 25.50 2.85
CA ASN A 248 8.70 26.43 3.28
C ASN A 248 9.89 26.52 2.30
N GLY A 249 9.83 25.88 1.14
CA GLY A 249 10.87 25.87 0.12
C GLY A 249 12.13 25.09 0.51
N LYS A 250 12.07 24.27 1.57
CA LYS A 250 13.18 23.41 1.98
C LYS A 250 13.03 22.01 1.38
N CYS A 251 14.17 21.44 0.97
CA CYS A 251 14.25 20.03 0.58
C CYS A 251 14.50 19.19 1.83
N GLU A 252 13.46 18.91 2.60
CA GLU A 252 13.56 18.03 3.76
C GLU A 252 13.40 16.57 3.29
N ASP A 253 14.14 15.65 3.91
CA ASP A 253 13.96 14.23 3.71
C ASP A 253 12.66 13.80 4.42
N THR A 254 11.61 13.61 3.63
CA THR A 254 10.27 13.22 4.14
C THR A 254 9.86 11.83 3.70
N ASP A 255 10.69 11.13 2.93
CA ASP A 255 10.42 9.76 2.48
C ASP A 255 11.09 8.69 3.36
N TYR A 256 11.94 9.13 4.30
CA TYR A 256 12.67 8.27 5.23
C TYR A 256 13.62 7.26 4.55
N CYS A 257 13.98 7.51 3.30
CA CYS A 257 14.86 6.66 2.49
C CYS A 257 16.20 7.37 2.24
N LYS A 258 17.28 6.94 2.90
CA LYS A 258 18.60 7.61 2.86
C LYS A 258 19.28 7.60 1.49
N ASP A 259 18.86 6.74 0.60
CA ASP A 259 19.39 6.58 -0.77
C ASP A 259 18.59 7.37 -1.81
N THR A 260 17.48 7.96 -1.43
CA THR A 260 16.67 8.83 -2.27
C THR A 260 17.13 10.28 -2.11
N LYS A 261 17.32 10.98 -3.22
CA LYS A 261 17.68 12.40 -3.17
C LYS A 261 16.43 13.24 -2.91
N SER A 262 16.44 13.96 -1.80
CA SER A 262 15.35 14.89 -1.47
C SER A 262 15.30 16.06 -2.45
N TYR A 263 14.09 16.47 -2.86
CA TYR A 263 13.84 17.68 -3.64
C TYR A 263 12.49 18.31 -3.26
N ASN A 264 12.36 19.60 -3.54
CA ASN A 264 11.10 20.31 -3.30
C ASN A 264 10.19 20.18 -4.52
N LYS A 265 8.95 19.70 -4.32
CA LYS A 265 7.99 19.48 -5.40
C LYS A 265 7.69 20.77 -6.18
N GLN A 266 7.45 21.88 -5.49
CA GLN A 266 7.09 23.16 -6.12
C GLN A 266 8.22 23.70 -7.00
N GLU A 267 9.48 23.57 -6.57
CA GLU A 267 10.63 23.96 -7.39
C GLU A 267 10.78 23.05 -8.61
N TYR A 268 10.55 21.75 -8.43
CA TYR A 268 10.61 20.78 -9.52
C TYR A 268 9.50 21.01 -10.54
N ASP A 269 8.26 21.22 -10.10
CA ASP A 269 7.13 21.51 -10.98
C ASP A 269 7.37 22.79 -11.78
N SER A 270 7.81 23.87 -11.11
CA SER A 270 8.17 25.14 -11.78
C SER A 270 9.28 24.97 -12.82
N TYR A 271 10.25 24.08 -12.53
CA TYR A 271 11.32 23.76 -13.47
C TYR A 271 10.81 22.93 -14.65
N CYS A 272 9.94 21.98 -14.42
CA CYS A 272 9.28 21.21 -15.50
C CYS A 272 8.45 22.11 -16.42
N ASP A 273 7.69 23.05 -15.85
CA ASP A 273 6.93 24.04 -16.61
C ASP A 273 7.87 24.91 -17.46
N TYR A 274 8.97 25.39 -16.89
CA TYR A 274 9.99 26.12 -17.62
C TYR A 274 10.58 25.34 -18.79
N ILE A 275 10.90 24.05 -18.61
CA ILE A 275 11.41 23.17 -19.67
C ILE A 275 10.33 22.96 -20.75
N TYR A 276 9.08 22.78 -20.35
CA TYR A 276 7.98 22.56 -21.28
C TYR A 276 7.72 23.77 -22.17
N GLU A 277 7.82 24.97 -21.62
CA GLU A 277 7.65 26.24 -22.33
C GLU A 277 8.85 26.60 -23.21
N ASN A 278 10.05 26.11 -22.91
CA ASN A 278 11.29 26.45 -23.60
C ASN A 278 11.94 25.19 -24.21
N GLU A 279 11.68 24.95 -25.50
CA GLU A 279 12.21 23.77 -26.20
C GLU A 279 13.74 23.64 -26.14
N GLU A 280 14.48 24.74 -26.09
CA GLU A 280 15.94 24.75 -25.98
C GLU A 280 16.45 24.21 -24.62
N ALA A 281 15.66 24.33 -23.56
CA ALA A 281 16.01 23.84 -22.23
C ALA A 281 15.99 22.31 -22.12
N LYS A 282 15.30 21.59 -23.05
CA LYS A 282 15.22 20.11 -23.06
C LYS A 282 16.57 19.42 -23.26
N TYR A 283 17.60 20.13 -23.69
CA TYR A 283 18.91 19.57 -24.04
C TYR A 283 20.02 19.94 -23.05
N THR A 284 19.71 20.59 -21.95
CA THR A 284 20.68 21.05 -20.95
C THR A 284 20.81 20.16 -19.70
N PHE A 285 20.32 18.92 -19.77
CA PHE A 285 20.41 17.89 -18.70
C PHE A 285 21.31 16.73 -19.06
#